data_1cb02f38382c2a1509f4d0ddf80543ff
#
_entry.id   1cb02f38382c2a1509f4d0ddf80543ff
#
_cell.length_a   1.000
_cell.length_b   1.000
_cell.length_c   1.000
_cell.angle_alpha   90.00
_cell.angle_beta   90.00
_cell.angle_gamma   90.00
#
_symmetry.space_group_name_H-M   'P 1'
#
loop_
_entity.id
_entity.type
_entity.pdbx_description
1 polymer ?
#
loop_
_entity_poly.entity_id
_entity_poly.type
_entity_poly.pdbx_seq_one_letter_code
_entity_poly.pdbx_strand_id
1 'polypeptide(L)'
;MSNERVLLIDSSTSVLRVGLAVSAGKIFAAENRDRFRHAEFIIGLIDRLLRENGVAKRELNGIIVSTGPGSFTGLRVGLATAKGLAQALKIPVAGVSTFEAASPRLYRTVGSAAVLIRSRREQFYSGLIDSPQFDSRMIELIDISEITSRFPGIPLLPVDMPDFPSIPGLRLIRPEEFTLEHEDFLALGRERLIGTGHDSLASLEPLYIQQFPAGRINE
;
A
#
# COMPACT_ATOMS: atom_id res chain seq x y z
N MET A 1 -11.76 20.05 -8.10
CA MET A 1 -10.56 20.84 -7.79
C MET A 1 -9.80 21.10 -9.07
N SER A 2 -9.63 22.34 -9.46
CA SER A 2 -9.12 22.71 -10.80
C SER A 2 -7.60 22.59 -10.97
N ASN A 3 -6.85 22.18 -9.94
CA ASN A 3 -5.38 22.12 -10.02
C ASN A 3 -4.77 21.02 -9.14
N GLU A 4 -5.34 19.82 -9.21
CA GLU A 4 -4.77 18.68 -8.48
C GLU A 4 -3.43 18.25 -9.09
N ARG A 5 -2.40 18.08 -8.25
CA ARG A 5 -1.13 17.47 -8.58
C ARG A 5 -0.63 16.69 -7.36
N VAL A 6 -1.09 15.48 -7.23
CA VAL A 6 -0.80 14.62 -6.09
C VAL A 6 0.14 13.51 -6.50
N LEU A 7 1.23 13.38 -5.75
CA LEU A 7 2.21 12.30 -5.92
C LEU A 7 1.84 11.12 -5.02
N LEU A 8 1.78 9.92 -5.59
CA LEU A 8 1.72 8.66 -4.84
C LEU A 8 3.10 8.01 -4.79
N ILE A 9 3.45 7.47 -3.64
CA ILE A 9 4.63 6.62 -3.42
C ILE A 9 4.20 5.35 -2.70
N ASP A 10 4.32 4.18 -3.35
CA ASP A 10 4.18 2.89 -2.71
C ASP A 10 5.45 2.05 -2.89
N SER A 11 6.09 1.75 -1.79
CA SER A 11 7.30 0.93 -1.71
C SER A 11 7.14 -0.21 -0.70
N SER A 12 5.90 -0.57 -0.40
CA SER A 12 5.55 -1.56 0.63
C SER A 12 5.79 -3.00 0.20
N THR A 13 5.77 -3.27 -1.10
CA THR A 13 5.88 -4.63 -1.66
C THR A 13 7.15 -4.81 -2.50
N SER A 14 7.21 -5.87 -3.28
CA SER A 14 8.32 -6.09 -4.24
C SER A 14 8.28 -5.15 -5.44
N VAL A 15 7.18 -4.45 -5.64
CA VAL A 15 6.98 -3.46 -6.72
C VAL A 15 7.05 -2.06 -6.11
N LEU A 16 7.96 -1.23 -6.62
CA LEU A 16 7.95 0.19 -6.35
C LEU A 16 6.99 0.87 -7.31
N ARG A 17 5.93 1.48 -6.77
CA ARG A 17 4.94 2.24 -7.53
C ARG A 17 5.08 3.73 -7.27
N VAL A 18 5.06 4.51 -8.32
CA VAL A 18 4.96 5.97 -8.25
C VAL A 18 3.82 6.41 -9.16
N GLY A 19 2.88 7.17 -8.62
CA GLY A 19 1.73 7.70 -9.33
C GLY A 19 1.72 9.23 -9.30
N LEU A 20 1.21 9.85 -10.34
CA LEU A 20 0.96 11.29 -10.40
C LEU A 20 -0.49 11.50 -10.83
N ALA A 21 -1.32 11.93 -9.90
CA ALA A 21 -2.68 12.35 -10.19
C ALA A 21 -2.68 13.84 -10.55
N VAL A 22 -3.32 14.15 -11.67
CA VAL A 22 -3.52 15.54 -12.12
C VAL A 22 -5.01 15.84 -12.29
N SER A 23 -5.34 17.11 -12.42
CA SER A 23 -6.72 17.57 -12.63
C SER A 23 -7.44 16.78 -13.74
N ALA A 24 -8.76 16.67 -13.62
CA ALA A 24 -9.63 15.87 -14.50
C ALA A 24 -9.51 14.35 -14.34
N GLY A 25 -9.00 13.87 -13.20
CA GLY A 25 -8.95 12.44 -12.89
C GLY A 25 -7.88 11.65 -13.66
N LYS A 26 -6.98 12.34 -14.36
CA LYS A 26 -5.91 11.69 -15.10
C LYS A 26 -4.79 11.25 -14.16
N ILE A 27 -4.38 10.00 -14.28
CA ILE A 27 -3.30 9.42 -13.51
C ILE A 27 -2.21 8.96 -14.46
N PHE A 28 -1.00 9.36 -14.15
CA PHE A 28 0.22 8.81 -14.76
C PHE A 28 0.88 7.90 -13.75
N ALA A 29 1.41 6.79 -14.18
CA ALA A 29 2.00 5.78 -13.33
C ALA A 29 3.35 5.31 -13.86
N ALA A 30 4.23 4.99 -12.93
CA ALA A 30 5.50 4.35 -13.22
C ALA A 30 5.80 3.31 -12.15
N GLU A 31 6.34 2.18 -12.56
CA GLU A 31 6.70 1.07 -11.67
C GLU A 31 8.15 0.65 -11.89
N ASN A 32 8.75 0.13 -10.82
CA ASN A 32 9.99 -0.62 -10.89
C ASN A 32 9.81 -1.95 -10.16
N ARG A 33 10.14 -3.05 -10.83
CA ARG A 33 9.98 -4.42 -10.31
C ARG A 33 11.30 -5.07 -9.91
N ASP A 34 12.40 -4.28 -9.88
CA ASP A 34 13.68 -4.72 -9.36
C ASP A 34 13.62 -4.83 -7.84
N ARG A 35 13.48 -6.06 -7.36
CA ARG A 35 13.39 -6.34 -5.92
C ARG A 35 14.60 -5.78 -5.18
N PHE A 36 14.37 -5.23 -3.98
CA PHE A 36 15.40 -4.74 -3.06
C PHE A 36 16.20 -3.50 -3.49
N ARG A 37 15.84 -2.83 -4.59
CA ARG A 37 16.54 -1.64 -5.09
C ARG A 37 15.70 -0.36 -5.05
N HIS A 38 14.64 -0.33 -4.25
CA HIS A 38 13.74 0.83 -4.18
C HIS A 38 14.47 2.13 -3.85
N ALA A 39 15.44 2.10 -2.94
CA ALA A 39 16.23 3.27 -2.57
C ALA A 39 17.01 3.88 -3.75
N GLU A 40 17.45 3.05 -4.68
CA GLU A 40 18.21 3.50 -5.84
C GLU A 40 17.31 4.15 -6.91
N PHE A 41 16.08 3.65 -7.05
CA PHE A 41 15.22 4.03 -8.16
C PHE A 41 14.17 5.08 -7.81
N ILE A 42 13.75 5.21 -6.54
CA ILE A 42 12.59 6.01 -6.15
C ILE A 42 12.67 7.47 -6.63
N ILE A 43 13.79 8.15 -6.39
CA ILE A 43 13.96 9.56 -6.78
C ILE A 43 13.99 9.69 -8.30
N GLY A 44 14.74 8.83 -8.99
CA GLY A 44 14.81 8.85 -10.46
C GLY A 44 13.46 8.55 -11.11
N LEU A 45 12.67 7.67 -10.52
CA LEU A 45 11.33 7.31 -10.99
C LEU A 45 10.36 8.49 -10.84
N ILE A 46 10.39 9.17 -9.68
CA ILE A 46 9.61 10.39 -9.42
C ILE A 46 9.99 11.49 -10.41
N ASP A 47 11.28 11.78 -10.56
CA ASP A 47 11.78 12.85 -11.43
C ASP A 47 11.41 12.59 -12.90
N ARG A 48 11.52 11.35 -13.35
CA ARG A 48 11.13 10.93 -14.69
C ARG A 48 9.63 11.14 -14.89
N LEU A 49 8.79 10.63 -13.98
CA LEU A 49 7.34 10.73 -14.06
C LEU A 49 6.87 12.19 -14.14
N LEU A 50 7.41 13.04 -13.29
CA LEU A 50 7.07 14.48 -13.29
C LEU A 50 7.49 15.17 -14.59
N ARG A 51 8.73 14.94 -15.03
CA ARG A 51 9.29 15.56 -16.25
C ARG A 51 8.52 15.15 -17.50
N GLU A 52 8.23 13.84 -17.66
CA GLU A 52 7.52 13.31 -18.84
C GLU A 52 6.09 13.83 -18.93
N ASN A 53 5.51 14.28 -17.81
CA ASN A 53 4.17 14.83 -17.76
C ASN A 53 4.13 16.36 -17.60
N GLY A 54 5.28 17.03 -17.75
CA GLY A 54 5.36 18.49 -17.74
C GLY A 54 5.02 19.13 -16.41
N VAL A 55 5.15 18.41 -15.28
CA VAL A 55 4.86 18.88 -13.93
C VAL A 55 6.16 19.17 -13.19
N ALA A 56 6.34 20.42 -12.75
CA ALA A 56 7.47 20.77 -11.89
C ALA A 56 7.21 20.32 -10.44
N LYS A 57 8.24 19.90 -9.71
CA LYS A 57 8.10 19.47 -8.29
C LYS A 57 7.36 20.49 -7.43
N ARG A 58 7.62 21.79 -7.63
CA ARG A 58 6.96 22.88 -6.89
C ARG A 58 5.45 23.02 -7.16
N GLU A 59 4.95 22.36 -8.18
CA GLU A 59 3.53 22.34 -8.52
C GLU A 59 2.77 21.24 -7.83
N LEU A 60 3.47 20.30 -7.19
CA LEU A 60 2.83 19.29 -6.34
C LEU A 60 2.12 19.98 -5.18
N ASN A 61 0.92 19.49 -4.86
CA ASN A 61 0.09 20.04 -3.78
C ASN A 61 -0.40 18.99 -2.78
N GLY A 62 0.09 17.76 -2.90
CA GLY A 62 -0.13 16.69 -1.92
C GLY A 62 0.74 15.49 -2.21
N ILE A 63 1.01 14.69 -1.18
CA ILE A 63 1.69 13.41 -1.30
C ILE A 63 0.86 12.35 -0.59
N ILE A 64 0.68 11.21 -1.25
CA ILE A 64 0.11 10.00 -0.67
C ILE A 64 1.24 8.98 -0.59
N VAL A 65 1.37 8.32 0.55
CA VAL A 65 2.40 7.29 0.72
C VAL A 65 1.83 6.04 1.36
N SER A 66 2.24 4.88 0.86
CA SER A 66 1.88 3.61 1.51
C SER A 66 2.56 3.50 2.87
N THR A 67 1.77 3.20 3.90
CA THR A 67 2.26 2.88 5.24
C THR A 67 2.46 1.39 5.46
N GLY A 68 2.18 0.56 4.46
CA GLY A 68 2.30 -0.89 4.53
C GLY A 68 1.03 -1.60 4.98
N PRO A 69 1.17 -2.75 5.60
CA PRO A 69 2.40 -3.44 5.95
C PRO A 69 3.17 -3.97 4.73
N GLY A 70 4.41 -4.37 4.95
CA GLY A 70 5.23 -4.94 3.88
C GLY A 70 6.74 -4.90 4.15
N SER A 71 7.51 -4.64 3.11
CA SER A 71 8.97 -4.56 3.18
C SER A 71 9.44 -3.48 4.16
N PHE A 72 10.10 -3.88 5.24
CA PHE A 72 10.61 -2.97 6.27
C PHE A 72 11.53 -1.88 5.71
N THR A 73 12.47 -2.26 4.85
CA THR A 73 13.39 -1.32 4.19
C THR A 73 12.64 -0.46 3.17
N GLY A 74 11.79 -1.07 2.37
CA GLY A 74 10.99 -0.35 1.36
C GLY A 74 10.13 0.74 2.00
N LEU A 75 9.35 0.41 3.02
CA LEU A 75 8.49 1.36 3.73
C LEU A 75 9.26 2.55 4.29
N ARG A 76 10.43 2.31 4.89
CA ARG A 76 11.27 3.40 5.41
C ARG A 76 11.78 4.32 4.30
N VAL A 77 12.17 3.76 3.18
CA VAL A 77 12.63 4.53 2.01
C VAL A 77 11.49 5.38 1.45
N GLY A 78 10.30 4.79 1.23
CA GLY A 78 9.14 5.52 0.73
C GLY A 78 8.68 6.64 1.66
N LEU A 79 8.54 6.33 2.95
CA LEU A 79 8.12 7.31 3.96
C LEU A 79 9.16 8.42 4.14
N ALA A 80 10.46 8.12 4.18
CA ALA A 80 11.49 9.14 4.26
C ALA A 80 11.49 10.06 3.04
N THR A 81 11.30 9.49 1.84
CA THR A 81 11.16 10.25 0.60
C THR A 81 9.92 11.15 0.62
N ALA A 82 8.77 10.62 1.01
CA ALA A 82 7.53 11.37 1.11
C ALA A 82 7.64 12.52 2.11
N LYS A 83 8.15 12.25 3.32
CA LYS A 83 8.37 13.26 4.37
C LYS A 83 9.33 14.34 3.91
N GLY A 84 10.46 13.97 3.30
CA GLY A 84 11.45 14.93 2.80
C GLY A 84 10.87 15.86 1.73
N LEU A 85 10.13 15.31 0.78
CA LEU A 85 9.46 16.09 -0.25
C LEU A 85 8.35 16.98 0.32
N ALA A 86 7.49 16.44 1.18
CA ALA A 86 6.40 17.19 1.81
C ALA A 86 6.93 18.37 2.64
N GLN A 87 7.99 18.15 3.41
CA GLN A 87 8.65 19.20 4.21
C GLN A 87 9.29 20.27 3.32
N ALA A 88 10.02 19.87 2.28
CA ALA A 88 10.70 20.80 1.39
C ALA A 88 9.70 21.67 0.58
N LEU A 89 8.59 21.07 0.16
CA LEU A 89 7.55 21.75 -0.64
C LEU A 89 6.47 22.43 0.22
N LYS A 90 6.44 22.16 1.52
CA LYS A 90 5.42 22.62 2.49
C LYS A 90 3.99 22.22 2.06
N ILE A 91 3.82 20.98 1.64
CA ILE A 91 2.55 20.41 1.19
C ILE A 91 2.11 19.27 2.13
N PRO A 92 0.79 19.01 2.21
CA PRO A 92 0.27 17.92 3.05
C PRO A 92 0.71 16.54 2.56
N VAL A 93 0.74 15.58 3.50
CA VAL A 93 1.00 14.17 3.23
C VAL A 93 -0.08 13.32 3.89
N ALA A 94 -0.48 12.25 3.22
CA ALA A 94 -1.41 11.26 3.76
C ALA A 94 -0.85 9.85 3.63
N GLY A 95 -0.85 9.11 4.74
CA GLY A 95 -0.54 7.69 4.77
C GLY A 95 -1.77 6.85 4.42
N VAL A 96 -1.58 5.78 3.65
CA VAL A 96 -2.62 4.82 3.31
C VAL A 96 -2.06 3.42 3.43
N SER A 97 -2.71 2.53 4.19
CA SER A 97 -2.26 1.15 4.22
C SER A 97 -2.67 0.39 2.96
N THR A 98 -1.91 -0.64 2.62
CA THR A 98 -2.18 -1.48 1.46
C THR A 98 -3.55 -2.18 1.55
N PHE A 99 -3.94 -2.57 2.76
CA PHE A 99 -5.25 -3.19 3.02
C PHE A 99 -6.39 -2.19 2.84
N GLU A 100 -6.25 -0.98 3.38
CA GLU A 100 -7.24 0.08 3.22
C GLU A 100 -7.39 0.47 1.74
N ALA A 101 -6.28 0.58 1.01
CA ALA A 101 -6.30 0.89 -0.42
C ALA A 101 -7.04 -0.18 -1.22
N ALA A 102 -6.77 -1.46 -0.97
CA ALA A 102 -7.39 -2.57 -1.69
C ALA A 102 -8.89 -2.70 -1.40
N SER A 103 -9.32 -2.42 -0.16
CA SER A 103 -10.62 -2.80 0.38
C SER A 103 -11.83 -2.34 -0.45
N PRO A 104 -11.98 -1.06 -0.86
CA PRO A 104 -13.20 -0.61 -1.53
C PRO A 104 -13.44 -1.30 -2.87
N ARG A 105 -12.39 -1.44 -3.67
CA ARG A 105 -12.49 -2.05 -5.00
C ARG A 105 -12.53 -3.57 -4.93
N LEU A 106 -11.70 -4.18 -4.08
CA LEU A 106 -11.68 -5.63 -3.88
C LEU A 106 -13.04 -6.15 -3.43
N TYR A 107 -13.64 -5.52 -2.42
CA TYR A 107 -14.96 -5.93 -1.93
C TYR A 107 -16.05 -5.81 -3.00
N ARG A 108 -16.03 -4.75 -3.81
CA ARG A 108 -17.00 -4.59 -4.92
C ARG A 108 -16.82 -5.60 -6.03
N THR A 109 -15.59 -6.02 -6.30
CA THR A 109 -15.26 -6.88 -7.46
C THR A 109 -15.38 -8.36 -7.12
N VAL A 110 -14.94 -8.76 -5.95
CA VAL A 110 -14.81 -10.17 -5.55
C VAL A 110 -15.74 -10.52 -4.39
N GLY A 111 -16.14 -9.55 -3.58
CA GLY A 111 -16.77 -9.75 -2.28
C GLY A 111 -15.75 -9.95 -1.18
N SER A 112 -16.09 -10.79 -0.19
CA SER A 112 -15.16 -11.07 0.91
C SER A 112 -13.92 -11.80 0.41
N ALA A 113 -12.75 -11.33 0.83
CA ALA A 113 -11.46 -11.91 0.47
C ALA A 113 -10.42 -11.71 1.58
N ALA A 114 -9.51 -12.66 1.74
CA ALA A 114 -8.36 -12.49 2.61
C ALA A 114 -7.17 -11.95 1.82
N VAL A 115 -6.69 -10.77 2.21
CA VAL A 115 -5.49 -10.17 1.62
C VAL A 115 -4.26 -10.69 2.33
N LEU A 116 -3.25 -11.07 1.56
CA LEU A 116 -1.98 -11.57 2.07
C LEU A 116 -0.84 -10.73 1.50
N ILE A 117 0.07 -10.28 2.37
CA ILE A 117 1.30 -9.56 2.00
C ILE A 117 2.47 -10.27 2.66
N ARG A 118 3.50 -10.59 1.89
CA ARG A 118 4.67 -11.30 2.41
C ARG A 118 5.42 -10.47 3.47
N SER A 119 5.60 -11.07 4.64
CA SER A 119 6.48 -10.53 5.69
C SER A 119 7.86 -11.17 5.61
N ARG A 120 7.92 -12.49 5.71
CA ARG A 120 9.13 -13.34 5.61
C ARG A 120 8.80 -14.57 4.77
N ARG A 121 9.70 -15.59 4.76
CA ARG A 121 9.55 -16.78 3.92
C ARG A 121 8.14 -17.39 3.95
N GLU A 122 7.65 -17.71 5.14
CA GLU A 122 6.40 -18.45 5.35
C GLU A 122 5.38 -17.65 6.17
N GLN A 123 5.69 -16.38 6.45
CA GLN A 123 4.84 -15.51 7.23
C GLN A 123 4.26 -14.39 6.38
N PHE A 124 2.99 -14.10 6.62
CA PHE A 124 2.23 -13.12 5.88
C PHE A 124 1.48 -12.18 6.83
N TYR A 125 1.50 -10.91 6.53
CA TYR A 125 0.49 -10.00 7.02
C TYR A 125 -0.82 -10.36 6.34
N SER A 126 -1.86 -10.55 7.12
CA SER A 126 -3.17 -10.99 6.64
C SER A 126 -4.29 -10.16 7.23
N GLY A 127 -5.38 -10.01 6.50
CA GLY A 127 -6.60 -9.38 6.95
C GLY A 127 -7.77 -9.80 6.07
N LEU A 128 -8.92 -10.02 6.71
CA LEU A 128 -10.16 -10.31 6.02
C LEU A 128 -10.84 -9.00 5.61
N ILE A 129 -10.99 -8.80 4.32
CA ILE A 129 -11.82 -7.73 3.76
C ILE A 129 -13.21 -8.28 3.53
N ASP A 130 -14.17 -7.86 4.33
CA ASP A 130 -15.58 -8.23 4.28
C ASP A 130 -16.50 -7.02 4.14
N SER A 131 -15.91 -5.84 3.97
CA SER A 131 -16.60 -4.57 3.74
C SER A 131 -15.74 -3.63 2.89
N PRO A 132 -16.31 -2.54 2.34
CA PRO A 132 -15.55 -1.53 1.61
C PRO A 132 -14.57 -0.74 2.49
N GLN A 133 -14.72 -0.79 3.81
CA GLN A 133 -13.85 -0.12 4.77
C GLN A 133 -13.08 -1.16 5.55
N PHE A 134 -11.78 -0.97 5.68
CA PHE A 134 -10.91 -1.86 6.43
C PHE A 134 -10.23 -1.12 7.59
N ASP A 135 -10.24 -1.74 8.75
CA ASP A 135 -9.52 -1.24 9.91
C ASP A 135 -8.14 -1.91 9.98
N SER A 136 -7.09 -1.10 9.79
CA SER A 136 -5.71 -1.60 9.81
C SER A 136 -5.29 -2.27 11.14
N ARG A 137 -6.05 -2.09 12.23
CA ARG A 137 -5.84 -2.81 13.50
C ARG A 137 -6.20 -4.30 13.41
N MET A 138 -6.97 -4.68 12.38
CA MET A 138 -7.35 -6.08 12.12
C MET A 138 -6.28 -6.86 11.33
N ILE A 139 -5.15 -6.25 11.01
CA ILE A 139 -4.05 -6.92 10.33
C ILE A 139 -3.31 -7.80 11.33
N GLU A 140 -3.15 -9.06 10.98
CA GLU A 140 -2.44 -10.06 11.76
C GLU A 140 -1.20 -10.58 11.01
N LEU A 141 -0.24 -11.10 11.73
CA LEU A 141 0.89 -11.84 11.17
C LEU A 141 0.62 -13.33 11.39
N ILE A 142 0.49 -14.07 10.30
CA ILE A 142 0.21 -15.51 10.33
C ILE A 142 1.26 -16.31 9.56
N ASP A 143 1.39 -17.58 9.91
CA ASP A 143 2.18 -18.54 9.16
C ASP A 143 1.37 -19.12 7.98
N ILE A 144 2.04 -19.59 6.93
CA ILE A 144 1.38 -20.22 5.78
C ILE A 144 0.52 -21.42 6.18
N SER A 145 0.92 -22.16 7.21
CA SER A 145 0.21 -23.33 7.74
C SER A 145 -1.14 -22.96 8.38
N GLU A 146 -1.32 -21.71 8.81
CA GLU A 146 -2.53 -21.23 9.47
C GLU A 146 -3.59 -20.72 8.48
N ILE A 147 -3.22 -20.46 7.21
CA ILE A 147 -4.09 -19.82 6.23
C ILE A 147 -5.41 -20.57 6.04
N THR A 148 -5.36 -21.89 5.89
CA THR A 148 -6.55 -22.71 5.65
C THR A 148 -7.53 -22.69 6.83
N SER A 149 -7.01 -22.74 8.04
CA SER A 149 -7.84 -22.70 9.27
C SER A 149 -8.38 -21.29 9.54
N ARG A 150 -7.60 -20.26 9.17
CA ARG A 150 -7.95 -18.86 9.42
C ARG A 150 -8.98 -18.33 8.43
N PHE A 151 -8.91 -18.77 7.17
CA PHE A 151 -9.76 -18.31 6.07
C PHE A 151 -10.48 -19.45 5.34
N PRO A 152 -11.28 -20.29 6.04
CA PRO A 152 -11.93 -21.44 5.43
C PRO A 152 -12.91 -21.00 4.33
N GLY A 153 -12.67 -21.44 3.09
CA GLY A 153 -13.53 -21.13 1.94
C GLY A 153 -13.46 -19.68 1.44
N ILE A 154 -12.62 -18.83 2.04
CA ILE A 154 -12.45 -17.43 1.64
C ILE A 154 -11.42 -17.34 0.51
N PRO A 155 -11.70 -16.60 -0.59
CA PRO A 155 -10.71 -16.32 -1.61
C PRO A 155 -9.51 -15.56 -1.09
N LEU A 156 -8.31 -15.91 -1.54
CA LEU A 156 -7.06 -15.29 -1.13
C LEU A 156 -6.54 -14.34 -2.21
N LEU A 157 -6.15 -13.13 -1.82
CA LEU A 157 -5.44 -12.16 -2.65
C LEU A 157 -3.98 -12.04 -2.20
N PRO A 158 -3.04 -12.78 -2.80
CA PRO A 158 -1.61 -12.59 -2.57
C PRO A 158 -1.11 -11.36 -3.34
N VAL A 159 -0.87 -10.25 -2.64
CA VAL A 159 -0.45 -8.98 -3.25
C VAL A 159 1.01 -9.03 -3.69
N ASP A 160 1.28 -8.78 -4.98
CA ASP A 160 2.61 -8.76 -5.60
C ASP A 160 3.45 -10.03 -5.34
N MET A 161 2.77 -11.17 -5.27
CA MET A 161 3.37 -12.49 -5.04
C MET A 161 3.02 -13.47 -6.18
N PRO A 162 3.60 -13.33 -7.37
CA PRO A 162 3.30 -14.24 -8.49
C PRO A 162 3.75 -15.67 -8.22
N ASP A 163 4.65 -15.86 -7.26
CA ASP A 163 5.18 -17.15 -6.79
C ASP A 163 4.43 -17.72 -5.57
N PHE A 164 3.25 -17.17 -5.24
CA PHE A 164 2.46 -17.67 -4.12
C PHE A 164 1.94 -19.09 -4.42
N PRO A 165 2.17 -20.06 -3.52
CA PRO A 165 1.81 -21.44 -3.77
C PRO A 165 0.29 -21.64 -3.81
N SER A 166 -0.16 -22.59 -4.63
CA SER A 166 -1.55 -23.06 -4.54
C SER A 166 -1.74 -23.82 -3.22
N ILE A 167 -2.78 -23.44 -2.48
CA ILE A 167 -3.14 -24.08 -1.21
C ILE A 167 -4.38 -24.96 -1.47
N PRO A 168 -4.32 -26.27 -1.22
CA PRO A 168 -5.46 -27.16 -1.43
C PRO A 168 -6.72 -26.66 -0.69
N GLY A 169 -7.85 -26.64 -1.42
CA GLY A 169 -9.13 -26.19 -0.86
C GLY A 169 -9.33 -24.68 -0.77
N LEU A 170 -8.36 -23.86 -1.17
CA LEU A 170 -8.49 -22.41 -1.21
C LEU A 170 -8.41 -21.86 -2.65
N ARG A 171 -9.25 -20.87 -2.94
CA ARG A 171 -9.25 -20.17 -4.21
C ARG A 171 -8.29 -19.00 -4.16
N LEU A 172 -7.40 -18.89 -5.12
CA LEU A 172 -6.60 -17.68 -5.31
C LEU A 172 -7.33 -16.72 -6.26
N ILE A 173 -7.36 -15.45 -5.90
CA ILE A 173 -7.80 -14.38 -6.78
C ILE A 173 -6.70 -14.15 -7.81
N ARG A 174 -7.04 -14.28 -9.07
CA ARG A 174 -6.10 -14.14 -10.19
C ARG A 174 -5.90 -12.66 -10.55
N PRO A 175 -4.76 -12.30 -11.16
CA PRO A 175 -4.50 -10.92 -11.58
C PRO A 175 -5.57 -10.32 -12.48
N GLU A 176 -6.25 -11.14 -13.31
CA GLU A 176 -7.34 -10.68 -14.18
C GLU A 176 -8.61 -10.33 -13.40
N GLU A 177 -8.77 -10.88 -12.20
CA GLU A 177 -9.91 -10.59 -11.31
C GLU A 177 -9.62 -9.36 -10.44
N PHE A 178 -8.40 -9.25 -9.93
CA PHE A 178 -7.98 -8.11 -9.12
C PHE A 178 -6.45 -7.99 -9.07
N THR A 179 -5.95 -6.80 -9.33
CA THR A 179 -4.56 -6.38 -9.09
C THR A 179 -4.61 -5.04 -8.37
N LEU A 180 -3.78 -4.85 -7.36
CA LEU A 180 -3.67 -3.56 -6.65
C LEU A 180 -3.07 -2.50 -7.59
N GLU A 181 -3.76 -1.38 -7.72
CA GLU A 181 -3.42 -0.31 -8.65
C GLU A 181 -3.13 1.03 -7.94
N HIS A 182 -2.53 1.95 -8.66
CA HIS A 182 -2.26 3.31 -8.15
C HIS A 182 -3.54 4.03 -7.72
N GLU A 183 -4.65 3.83 -8.46
CA GLU A 183 -5.96 4.43 -8.18
C GLU A 183 -6.49 4.01 -6.80
N ASP A 184 -6.24 2.79 -6.36
CA ASP A 184 -6.71 2.30 -5.06
C ASP A 184 -6.16 3.14 -3.91
N PHE A 185 -4.87 3.49 -3.96
CA PHE A 185 -4.26 4.39 -2.98
C PHE A 185 -4.70 5.84 -3.15
N LEU A 186 -4.79 6.29 -4.40
CA LEU A 186 -5.14 7.68 -4.70
C LEU A 186 -6.57 8.02 -4.28
N ALA A 187 -7.51 7.09 -4.42
CA ALA A 187 -8.90 7.31 -4.04
C ALA A 187 -9.00 7.67 -2.54
N LEU A 188 -8.48 6.83 -1.66
CA LEU A 188 -8.54 7.06 -0.22
C LEU A 188 -7.62 8.19 0.24
N GLY A 189 -6.42 8.27 -0.34
CA GLY A 189 -5.44 9.30 0.03
C GLY A 189 -5.91 10.72 -0.31
N ARG A 190 -6.65 10.91 -1.41
CA ARG A 190 -7.27 12.19 -1.77
C ARG A 190 -8.27 12.66 -0.72
N GLU A 191 -9.10 11.75 -0.22
CA GLU A 191 -10.06 12.08 0.84
C GLU A 191 -9.33 12.57 2.10
N ARG A 192 -8.24 11.92 2.46
CA ARG A 192 -7.41 12.31 3.62
C ARG A 192 -6.70 13.65 3.42
N LEU A 193 -6.20 13.93 2.21
CA LEU A 193 -5.52 15.21 1.92
C LEU A 193 -6.47 16.40 1.96
N ILE A 194 -7.75 16.23 1.59
CA ILE A 194 -8.76 17.29 1.57
C ILE A 194 -9.34 17.54 2.95
N GLY A 195 -9.53 16.49 3.72
CA GLY A 195 -10.07 16.57 5.07
C GLY A 195 -9.05 17.08 6.09
N THR A 196 -9.45 17.07 7.35
CA THR A 196 -8.55 17.31 8.50
C THR A 196 -7.68 16.10 8.82
N GLY A 197 -7.70 15.07 7.95
CA GLY A 197 -7.10 13.77 8.17
C GLY A 197 -5.72 13.57 7.53
N HIS A 198 -5.07 14.64 7.03
CA HIS A 198 -3.68 14.51 6.60
C HIS A 198 -2.77 14.28 7.83
N ASP A 199 -1.76 13.44 7.64
CA ASP A 199 -0.85 13.10 8.74
C ASP A 199 0.11 14.24 9.05
N SER A 200 0.48 14.36 10.32
CA SER A 200 1.64 15.17 10.66
C SER A 200 2.91 14.42 10.20
N LEU A 201 3.92 15.17 9.75
CA LEU A 201 5.20 14.55 9.37
C LEU A 201 5.83 13.76 10.53
N ALA A 202 5.55 14.16 11.78
CA ALA A 202 6.07 13.48 12.96
C ALA A 202 5.39 12.13 13.21
N SER A 203 4.06 12.07 13.05
CA SER A 203 3.26 10.87 13.35
C SER A 203 3.18 9.88 12.19
N LEU A 204 3.57 10.27 10.98
CA LEU A 204 3.55 9.38 9.82
C LEU A 204 4.67 8.33 9.93
N GLU A 205 4.28 7.10 10.24
CA GLU A 205 5.21 5.98 10.46
C GLU A 205 4.74 4.73 9.69
N PRO A 206 5.67 3.77 9.44
CA PRO A 206 5.27 2.47 8.93
C PRO A 206 4.30 1.78 9.87
N LEU A 207 3.31 1.11 9.32
CA LEU A 207 2.41 0.28 10.09
C LEU A 207 3.15 -0.97 10.57
N TYR A 208 3.64 -0.92 11.81
CA TYR A 208 4.32 -2.04 12.44
C TYR A 208 3.30 -2.98 13.07
N ILE A 209 3.12 -4.15 12.47
CA ILE A 209 2.32 -5.22 13.05
C ILE A 209 3.22 -5.97 14.03
N GLN A 210 3.01 -5.76 15.33
CA GLN A 210 3.71 -6.49 16.37
C GLN A 210 3.06 -7.84 16.57
N GLN A 211 3.86 -8.93 16.52
CA GLN A 211 3.47 -10.14 17.24
C GLN A 211 3.59 -9.83 18.74
N PHE A 212 2.48 -9.72 19.44
CA PHE A 212 2.52 -9.93 20.88
C PHE A 212 2.83 -11.43 21.07
N PRO A 213 3.98 -11.80 21.66
CA PRO A 213 4.15 -13.18 22.08
C PRO A 213 2.99 -13.48 23.02
N ALA A 214 2.20 -14.50 22.69
CA ALA A 214 1.18 -14.99 23.61
C ALA A 214 1.88 -15.21 24.95
N GLY A 215 1.51 -14.43 25.95
CA GLY A 215 2.16 -14.44 27.25
C GLY A 215 2.16 -15.86 27.77
N ARG A 216 3.35 -16.42 28.02
CA ARG A 216 3.45 -17.52 28.96
C ARG A 216 2.99 -16.95 30.28
N ILE A 217 1.76 -17.25 30.65
CA ILE A 217 1.31 -17.17 32.02
C ILE A 217 2.11 -18.30 32.71
N ASN A 218 3.21 -17.93 33.34
CA ASN A 218 3.88 -18.84 34.26
C ASN A 218 2.97 -18.92 35.48
N GLU A 219 2.41 -20.10 35.69
CA GLU A 219 1.90 -20.55 37.01
C GLU A 219 3.08 -20.71 37.98
#